data_3d3335c3673aebff434a6f11ec9da071
#
_entry.id   3d3335c3673aebff434a6f11ec9da071
#
_cell.length_a   1.000
_cell.length_b   1.000
_cell.length_c   1.000
_cell.angle_alpha   90.00
_cell.angle_beta   90.00
_cell.angle_gamma   90.00
#
_symmetry.space_group_name_H-M   'P 1'
#
loop_
_entity.id
_entity.type
_entity.pdbx_description
1 polymer ?
#
loop_
_entity_poly.entity_id
_entity_poly.type
_entity_poly.pdbx_seq_one_letter_code
_entity_poly.pdbx_strand_id
1 'polypeptide(L)'
;GGARRYFDKSVDELDLGEMATLAGLVRAPSRFSPLTNLEAGRARRDQVLNAMVASGFIPESEATTWKSRPLIIRARPDFFRTYAPYFTEHVRRDVARRYGDKKLWEGGLQVDTTVVPWIDASAQENVDFGLRKLDKRQGWRGPVARLAGAAADEFRRRSAGRYGGEPPAEGRGYLGLVESADGGAARVRVGKGTYELPTAGMVWAVPFSAKDSVNGRVLTSTEGVLHPGDVIWVRNAHRSKLRRFSDFTYDAKSEVQWLPAYDEAKQGKLQTGPVELALEQTPRVQGAIFSYDHASGYVVAMIGGDDYDRSEFNRVTQACRQPGSSYKPIYYSLAMDRGYGFGSLLNDLPRAEVDPITGEVWTPTNLNNTVEYQVTLEYALIWSKNVPAVQLFKLMGGHDVEAWARRLGITTPIIPDQALALGASCSRIDEMTRAFSAFARNGVLVDPVSIRRVRDRTGRILEDNTWVGDPMGRPEDRLDQLVLTAGKKAAPVISPRTAYLTSTLLRHVVTHGHAPAIRTASIMAAGKTGTSSATMDVWFIGFTSRWMTTTWVGDDLRQRPLGAKDAAFMITV
;
A
#
# COMPACT_ATOMS: atom_id res chain seq x y z
N GLY A 1 10.02 10.94 27.27
CA GLY A 1 9.64 9.66 26.71
C GLY A 1 8.47 9.00 27.46
N GLY A 2 8.72 8.32 28.59
CA GLY A 2 7.72 7.50 29.28
C GLY A 2 6.47 8.24 29.71
N ALA A 3 6.58 9.43 30.29
CA ALA A 3 5.45 10.24 30.73
C ALA A 3 4.43 10.48 29.59
N ARG A 4 4.93 10.89 28.43
CA ARG A 4 4.07 11.09 27.25
C ARG A 4 3.52 9.79 26.67
N ARG A 5 4.32 8.70 26.70
CA ARG A 5 3.90 7.41 26.15
C ARG A 5 2.76 6.75 26.92
N TYR A 6 2.82 6.81 28.26
CA TYR A 6 1.88 6.09 29.13
C TYR A 6 0.73 6.95 29.63
N PHE A 7 0.95 8.27 29.79
CA PHE A 7 0.01 9.16 30.45
C PHE A 7 -0.39 10.39 29.63
N ASP A 8 0.25 10.60 28.46
CA ASP A 8 0.13 11.80 27.61
C ASP A 8 0.38 13.11 28.37
N LYS A 9 1.31 13.07 29.33
CA LYS A 9 1.70 14.18 30.19
C LYS A 9 3.18 14.54 30.02
N SER A 10 3.55 15.78 30.35
CA SER A 10 4.94 16.14 30.60
C SER A 10 5.40 15.52 31.94
N VAL A 11 6.71 15.53 32.21
CA VAL A 11 7.25 14.93 33.45
C VAL A 11 6.75 15.66 34.70
N ASP A 12 6.59 16.95 34.60
CA ASP A 12 6.14 17.88 35.67
C ASP A 12 4.64 17.77 36.00
N GLU A 13 3.87 17.17 35.09
CA GLU A 13 2.42 16.93 35.25
C GLU A 13 2.09 15.57 35.85
N LEU A 14 3.12 14.72 36.03
CA LEU A 14 2.91 13.38 36.57
C LEU A 14 2.56 13.42 38.05
N ASP A 15 1.56 12.63 38.46
CA ASP A 15 1.30 12.36 39.86
C ASP A 15 2.24 11.27 40.41
N LEU A 16 2.26 11.11 41.74
CA LEU A 16 3.16 10.15 42.39
C LEU A 16 2.89 8.70 41.97
N GLY A 17 1.65 8.32 41.72
CA GLY A 17 1.29 6.99 41.24
C GLY A 17 1.82 6.74 39.84
N GLU A 18 1.76 7.72 38.96
CA GLU A 18 2.30 7.68 37.59
C GLU A 18 3.83 7.65 37.61
N MET A 19 4.49 8.46 38.44
CA MET A 19 5.95 8.44 38.63
C MET A 19 6.42 7.07 39.16
N ALA A 20 5.75 6.51 40.16
CA ALA A 20 6.06 5.19 40.68
C ALA A 20 5.87 4.08 39.64
N THR A 21 4.86 4.22 38.77
CA THR A 21 4.67 3.30 37.65
C THR A 21 5.85 3.34 36.70
N LEU A 22 6.28 4.53 36.26
CA LEU A 22 7.43 4.68 35.36
C LEU A 22 8.73 4.15 35.97
N ALA A 23 8.98 4.44 37.25
CA ALA A 23 10.14 3.90 37.96
C ALA A 23 10.10 2.36 38.01
N GLY A 24 8.91 1.79 38.20
CA GLY A 24 8.72 0.34 38.19
C GLY A 24 9.02 -0.36 36.90
N LEU A 25 8.84 0.32 35.78
CA LEU A 25 9.09 -0.23 34.42
C LEU A 25 10.56 -0.52 34.14
N VAL A 26 11.47 0.24 34.76
CA VAL A 26 12.92 0.15 34.48
C VAL A 26 13.45 -1.27 34.66
N ARG A 27 12.90 -2.03 35.63
CA ARG A 27 13.37 -3.40 35.93
C ARG A 27 13.08 -4.42 34.84
N ALA A 28 11.90 -4.34 34.22
CA ALA A 28 11.47 -5.23 33.15
C ALA A 28 10.32 -4.60 32.34
N PRO A 29 10.61 -3.71 31.39
CA PRO A 29 9.62 -2.90 30.70
C PRO A 29 8.52 -3.74 30.01
N SER A 30 8.89 -4.83 29.35
CA SER A 30 7.93 -5.70 28.64
C SER A 30 6.99 -6.44 29.59
N ARG A 31 7.47 -6.80 30.79
CA ARG A 31 6.68 -7.55 31.78
C ARG A 31 5.70 -6.67 32.55
N PHE A 32 6.13 -5.44 32.90
CA PHE A 32 5.39 -4.54 33.78
C PHE A 32 4.70 -3.40 33.02
N SER A 33 4.75 -3.41 31.68
CA SER A 33 4.07 -2.39 30.88
C SER A 33 2.56 -2.43 31.13
N PRO A 34 1.96 -1.35 31.65
CA PRO A 34 0.53 -1.30 31.86
C PRO A 34 -0.28 -1.22 30.56
N LEU A 35 0.36 -1.01 29.41
CA LEU A 35 -0.26 -1.09 28.07
C LEU A 35 -0.61 -2.53 27.69
N THR A 36 0.21 -3.48 28.11
CA THR A 36 0.04 -4.90 27.78
C THR A 36 -0.54 -5.70 28.94
N ASN A 37 -0.22 -5.31 30.18
CA ASN A 37 -0.70 -5.97 31.39
C ASN A 37 -0.88 -4.93 32.51
N LEU A 38 -2.11 -4.41 32.61
CA LEU A 38 -2.45 -3.36 33.59
C LEU A 38 -2.28 -3.84 35.03
N GLU A 39 -2.64 -5.10 35.34
CA GLU A 39 -2.53 -5.65 36.69
C GLU A 39 -1.08 -5.81 37.13
N ALA A 40 -0.21 -6.34 36.26
CA ALA A 40 1.22 -6.42 36.57
C ALA A 40 1.85 -5.03 36.71
N GLY A 41 1.41 -4.06 35.94
CA GLY A 41 1.81 -2.64 36.06
C GLY A 41 1.41 -2.04 37.41
N ARG A 42 0.15 -2.26 37.86
CA ARG A 42 -0.35 -1.83 39.17
C ARG A 42 0.42 -2.47 40.31
N ALA A 43 0.56 -3.79 40.29
CA ALA A 43 1.31 -4.51 41.32
C ALA A 43 2.75 -4.00 41.43
N ARG A 44 3.37 -3.67 40.30
CA ARG A 44 4.73 -3.12 40.28
C ARG A 44 4.80 -1.69 40.79
N ARG A 45 3.82 -0.83 40.49
CA ARG A 45 3.65 0.51 41.08
C ARG A 45 3.59 0.43 42.57
N ASP A 46 2.75 -0.49 43.10
CA ASP A 46 2.54 -0.64 44.53
C ASP A 46 3.80 -1.11 45.27
N GLN A 47 4.63 -1.96 44.61
CA GLN A 47 5.95 -2.34 45.13
C GLN A 47 6.90 -1.13 45.21
N VAL A 48 6.88 -0.22 44.23
CA VAL A 48 7.70 0.99 44.23
C VAL A 48 7.25 1.93 45.35
N LEU A 49 5.94 2.14 45.52
CA LEU A 49 5.40 2.96 46.60
C LEU A 49 5.78 2.40 47.98
N ASN A 50 5.74 1.06 48.16
CA ASN A 50 6.22 0.43 49.39
C ASN A 50 7.71 0.68 49.65
N ALA A 51 8.53 0.58 48.60
CA ALA A 51 9.96 0.86 48.72
C ALA A 51 10.24 2.33 49.08
N MET A 52 9.45 3.27 48.57
CA MET A 52 9.55 4.69 48.92
C MET A 52 9.20 4.93 50.40
N VAL A 53 8.21 4.24 50.95
CA VAL A 53 7.90 4.28 52.40
C VAL A 53 9.07 3.72 53.21
N ALA A 54 9.56 2.53 52.83
CA ALA A 54 10.67 1.88 53.55
C ALA A 54 11.97 2.71 53.52
N SER A 55 12.14 3.54 52.50
CA SER A 55 13.28 4.45 52.35
C SER A 55 13.02 5.85 52.93
N GLY A 56 11.88 6.10 53.52
CA GLY A 56 11.52 7.38 54.16
C GLY A 56 11.21 8.53 53.22
N PHE A 57 10.98 8.26 51.94
CA PHE A 57 10.64 9.29 50.94
C PHE A 57 9.20 9.79 51.03
N ILE A 58 8.26 8.92 51.44
CA ILE A 58 6.85 9.25 51.62
C ILE A 58 6.28 8.57 52.87
N PRO A 59 5.25 9.13 53.52
CA PRO A 59 4.55 8.46 54.60
C PRO A 59 3.66 7.32 54.08
N GLU A 60 3.37 6.33 54.95
CA GLU A 60 2.54 5.17 54.59
C GLU A 60 1.10 5.56 54.21
N SER A 61 0.55 6.62 54.81
CA SER A 61 -0.76 7.17 54.46
C SER A 61 -0.85 7.63 52.99
N GLU A 62 0.22 8.25 52.53
CA GLU A 62 0.30 8.71 51.14
C GLU A 62 0.42 7.54 50.18
N ALA A 63 1.28 6.56 50.48
CA ALA A 63 1.38 5.33 49.68
C ALA A 63 0.03 4.59 49.60
N THR A 64 -0.70 4.49 50.68
CA THR A 64 -2.03 3.86 50.75
C THR A 64 -3.03 4.60 49.86
N THR A 65 -3.01 5.94 49.90
CA THR A 65 -3.85 6.78 49.04
C THR A 65 -3.59 6.51 47.55
N TRP A 66 -2.32 6.46 47.14
CA TRP A 66 -1.97 6.23 45.74
C TRP A 66 -2.20 4.80 45.29
N LYS A 67 -2.07 3.80 46.13
CA LYS A 67 -2.43 2.40 45.85
C LYS A 67 -3.93 2.22 45.61
N SER A 68 -4.78 2.93 46.39
CA SER A 68 -6.23 2.86 46.24
C SER A 68 -6.74 3.51 44.96
N ARG A 69 -6.01 4.46 44.39
CA ARG A 69 -6.38 5.14 43.12
C ARG A 69 -6.20 4.21 41.94
N PRO A 70 -7.17 4.19 41.00
CA PRO A 70 -7.02 3.45 39.75
C PRO A 70 -5.84 4.00 38.96
N LEU A 71 -5.03 3.11 38.36
CA LEU A 71 -4.01 3.48 37.38
C LEU A 71 -4.69 3.69 36.03
N ILE A 72 -4.81 4.96 35.62
CA ILE A 72 -5.42 5.34 34.34
C ILE A 72 -4.32 5.54 33.34
N ILE A 73 -4.29 4.67 32.32
CA ILE A 73 -3.35 4.77 31.20
C ILE A 73 -4.00 5.58 30.07
N ARG A 74 -3.39 6.71 29.75
CA ARG A 74 -3.73 7.54 28.59
C ARG A 74 -2.60 7.37 27.57
N ALA A 75 -2.56 6.18 26.96
CA ALA A 75 -1.53 5.91 25.97
C ALA A 75 -1.65 6.90 24.82
N ARG A 76 -0.59 7.67 24.60
CA ARG A 76 -0.49 8.43 23.38
C ARG A 76 -0.38 7.44 22.21
N PRO A 77 -1.22 7.58 21.17
CA PRO A 77 -1.04 6.78 19.96
C PRO A 77 0.40 6.86 19.48
N ASP A 78 0.98 5.73 19.12
CA ASP A 78 2.27 5.75 18.45
C ASP A 78 2.06 6.35 17.05
N PHE A 79 2.24 7.65 16.92
CA PHE A 79 2.03 8.38 15.68
C PHE A 79 2.86 7.81 14.53
N PHE A 80 4.01 7.21 14.85
CA PHE A 80 4.87 6.56 13.86
C PHE A 80 4.23 5.30 13.26
N ARG A 81 3.41 4.57 14.04
CA ARG A 81 2.68 3.39 13.57
C ARG A 81 1.24 3.70 13.13
N THR A 82 0.66 4.77 13.66
CA THR A 82 -0.74 5.12 13.40
C THR A 82 -0.92 5.90 12.10
N TYR A 83 0.05 6.76 11.76
CA TYR A 83 -0.04 7.64 10.60
C TYR A 83 1.13 7.38 9.65
N ALA A 84 0.81 6.92 8.41
CA ALA A 84 1.77 6.68 7.35
C ALA A 84 3.01 5.87 7.77
N PRO A 85 2.87 4.65 8.35
CA PRO A 85 3.96 3.95 9.00
C PRO A 85 5.11 3.59 8.06
N TYR A 86 4.83 3.18 6.83
CA TYR A 86 5.86 2.90 5.82
C TYR A 86 6.66 4.15 5.45
N PHE A 87 5.97 5.28 5.29
CA PHE A 87 6.60 6.56 5.00
C PHE A 87 7.45 7.03 6.19
N THR A 88 6.92 6.96 7.40
CA THR A 88 7.60 7.40 8.62
C THR A 88 8.86 6.57 8.88
N GLU A 89 8.82 5.25 8.69
CA GLU A 89 10.00 4.39 8.81
C GLU A 89 11.02 4.69 7.70
N HIS A 90 10.57 4.98 6.48
CA HIS A 90 11.45 5.42 5.41
C HIS A 90 12.20 6.71 5.79
N VAL A 91 11.49 7.72 6.31
CA VAL A 91 12.09 8.98 6.81
C VAL A 91 13.05 8.71 7.96
N ARG A 92 12.66 7.88 8.93
CA ARG A 92 13.53 7.52 10.07
C ARG A 92 14.87 6.92 9.60
N ARG A 93 14.82 5.99 8.66
CA ARG A 93 16.03 5.37 8.07
C ARG A 93 16.90 6.40 7.33
N ASP A 94 16.26 7.33 6.61
CA ASP A 94 16.96 8.38 5.88
C ASP A 94 17.66 9.35 6.85
N VAL A 95 16.99 9.77 7.91
CA VAL A 95 17.56 10.60 8.97
C VAL A 95 18.70 9.87 9.71
N ALA A 96 18.53 8.58 10.03
CA ALA A 96 19.60 7.77 10.64
C ALA A 96 20.84 7.70 9.76
N ARG A 97 20.66 7.50 8.45
CA ARG A 97 21.77 7.44 7.48
C ARG A 97 22.51 8.78 7.36
N ARG A 98 21.79 9.93 7.38
CA ARG A 98 22.36 11.27 7.19
C ARG A 98 23.00 11.82 8.45
N TYR A 99 22.37 11.61 9.60
CA TYR A 99 22.74 12.24 10.86
C TYR A 99 23.31 11.27 11.90
N GLY A 100 23.18 9.97 11.69
CA GLY A 100 23.55 8.89 12.61
C GLY A 100 22.54 8.62 13.71
N ASP A 101 22.54 7.39 14.24
CA ASP A 101 21.57 6.91 15.24
C ASP A 101 21.57 7.75 16.52
N LYS A 102 22.75 8.17 16.98
CA LYS A 102 22.85 9.00 18.20
C LYS A 102 22.09 10.32 18.06
N LYS A 103 22.23 11.02 16.93
CA LYS A 103 21.49 12.27 16.71
C LYS A 103 20.00 12.02 16.52
N LEU A 104 19.63 10.91 15.86
CA LEU A 104 18.23 10.53 15.67
C LEU A 104 17.51 10.35 17.01
N TRP A 105 18.15 9.62 17.96
CA TRP A 105 17.48 9.24 19.21
C TRP A 105 17.70 10.25 20.36
N GLU A 106 18.85 10.92 20.40
CA GLU A 106 19.25 11.78 21.50
C GLU A 106 19.38 13.26 21.08
N GLY A 107 19.46 13.55 19.78
CA GLY A 107 19.75 14.89 19.25
C GLY A 107 18.60 15.89 19.37
N GLY A 108 17.37 15.42 19.58
CA GLY A 108 16.17 16.27 19.61
C GLY A 108 15.87 16.89 18.24
N LEU A 109 16.14 16.15 17.16
CA LEU A 109 15.84 16.58 15.81
C LEU A 109 14.32 16.77 15.62
N GLN A 110 13.98 17.85 14.95
CA GLN A 110 12.61 18.12 14.47
C GLN A 110 12.62 17.97 12.94
N VAL A 111 11.80 17.06 12.44
CA VAL A 111 11.75 16.69 11.01
C VAL A 111 10.37 17.00 10.46
N ASP A 112 10.31 18.02 9.61
CA ASP A 112 9.09 18.36 8.88
C ASP A 112 9.06 17.52 7.59
N THR A 113 8.01 16.72 7.41
CA THR A 113 7.89 15.77 6.29
C THR A 113 6.90 16.24 5.24
N THR A 114 6.86 15.53 4.09
CA THR A 114 6.03 15.89 2.95
C THR A 114 4.72 15.11 2.88
N VAL A 115 4.60 13.99 3.62
CA VAL A 115 3.41 13.14 3.56
C VAL A 115 2.13 13.92 3.86
N VAL A 116 1.09 13.60 3.13
CA VAL A 116 -0.25 14.15 3.35
C VAL A 116 -1.11 13.07 4.01
N PRO A 117 -1.37 13.14 5.33
CA PRO A 117 -1.93 12.02 6.09
C PRO A 117 -3.24 11.45 5.53
N TRP A 118 -4.15 12.29 5.01
CA TRP A 118 -5.41 11.82 4.45
C TRP A 118 -5.25 11.13 3.09
N ILE A 119 -4.25 11.54 2.28
CA ILE A 119 -3.94 10.89 1.00
C ILE A 119 -3.31 9.52 1.28
N ASP A 120 -2.36 9.46 2.22
CA ASP A 120 -1.70 8.20 2.60
C ASP A 120 -2.71 7.20 3.20
N ALA A 121 -3.59 7.67 4.09
CA ALA A 121 -4.66 6.84 4.64
C ALA A 121 -5.62 6.33 3.55
N SER A 122 -6.01 7.19 2.61
CA SER A 122 -6.84 6.78 1.47
C SER A 122 -6.13 5.77 0.57
N ALA A 123 -4.82 5.96 0.32
CA ALA A 123 -4.01 5.00 -0.43
C ALA A 123 -3.94 3.63 0.28
N GLN A 124 -3.76 3.60 1.60
CA GLN A 124 -3.78 2.36 2.38
C GLN A 124 -5.14 1.67 2.32
N GLU A 125 -6.24 2.43 2.45
CA GLU A 125 -7.60 1.89 2.30
C GLU A 125 -7.82 1.27 0.90
N ASN A 126 -7.31 1.90 -0.15
CA ASN A 126 -7.44 1.39 -1.52
C ASN A 126 -6.57 0.13 -1.75
N VAL A 127 -5.37 0.06 -1.15
CA VAL A 127 -4.57 -1.19 -1.17
C VAL A 127 -5.33 -2.31 -0.48
N ASP A 128 -5.81 -2.11 0.75
CA ASP A 128 -6.59 -3.12 1.48
C ASP A 128 -7.83 -3.56 0.68
N PHE A 129 -8.55 -2.60 0.12
CA PHE A 129 -9.71 -2.87 -0.73
C PHE A 129 -9.37 -3.73 -1.95
N GLY A 130 -8.38 -3.31 -2.74
CA GLY A 130 -8.01 -4.01 -3.98
C GLY A 130 -7.49 -5.43 -3.71
N LEU A 131 -6.66 -5.60 -2.67
CA LEU A 131 -6.12 -6.90 -2.30
C LEU A 131 -7.22 -7.86 -1.82
N ARG A 132 -8.15 -7.40 -1.00
CA ARG A 132 -9.29 -8.23 -0.55
C ARG A 132 -10.18 -8.62 -1.70
N LYS A 133 -10.45 -7.69 -2.61
CA LYS A 133 -11.23 -7.95 -3.81
C LYS A 133 -10.59 -9.03 -4.68
N LEU A 134 -9.28 -8.90 -4.93
CA LEU A 134 -8.53 -9.89 -5.70
C LEU A 134 -8.52 -11.25 -5.01
N ASP A 135 -8.24 -11.27 -3.70
CA ASP A 135 -8.15 -12.50 -2.92
C ASP A 135 -9.49 -13.25 -2.87
N LYS A 136 -10.62 -12.53 -2.73
CA LYS A 136 -11.96 -13.11 -2.75
C LYS A 136 -12.34 -13.73 -4.10
N ARG A 137 -11.83 -13.21 -5.21
CA ARG A 137 -12.05 -13.81 -6.55
C ARG A 137 -11.46 -15.21 -6.67
N GLN A 138 -10.39 -15.51 -5.93
CA GLN A 138 -9.76 -16.82 -5.93
C GLN A 138 -10.50 -17.85 -5.05
N GLY A 139 -11.53 -17.41 -4.32
CA GLY A 139 -12.33 -18.24 -3.45
C GLY A 139 -11.82 -18.32 -2.00
N TRP A 140 -12.56 -19.01 -1.18
CA TRP A 140 -12.32 -19.12 0.24
C TRP A 140 -11.39 -20.30 0.59
N ARG A 141 -10.46 -20.03 1.49
CA ARG A 141 -9.43 -21.01 1.91
C ARG A 141 -9.78 -21.79 3.17
N GLY A 142 -11.01 -21.63 3.65
CA GLY A 142 -11.46 -22.28 4.88
C GLY A 142 -11.26 -21.40 6.13
N PRO A 143 -11.71 -21.93 7.29
CA PRO A 143 -11.58 -21.24 8.57
C PRO A 143 -10.11 -21.11 9.01
N VAL A 144 -9.82 -20.14 9.86
CA VAL A 144 -8.50 -19.95 10.49
C VAL A 144 -8.16 -21.15 11.36
N ALA A 145 -9.15 -21.67 12.07
CA ALA A 145 -9.05 -22.87 12.91
C ALA A 145 -10.45 -23.48 13.07
N ARG A 146 -10.51 -24.76 13.49
CA ARG A 146 -11.73 -25.40 13.97
C ARG A 146 -11.52 -25.85 15.41
N LEU A 147 -12.33 -25.34 16.32
CA LEU A 147 -12.20 -25.54 17.76
C LEU A 147 -13.41 -26.30 18.31
N ALA A 148 -13.16 -27.16 19.31
CA ALA A 148 -14.22 -27.89 20.01
C ALA A 148 -13.94 -27.92 21.52
N GLY A 149 -14.98 -28.18 22.34
CA GLY A 149 -14.86 -28.33 23.78
C GLY A 149 -14.10 -27.18 24.47
N ALA A 150 -13.18 -27.50 25.33
CA ALA A 150 -12.42 -26.54 26.14
C ALA A 150 -11.67 -25.47 25.30
N ALA A 151 -11.22 -25.81 24.09
CA ALA A 151 -10.56 -24.85 23.21
C ALA A 151 -11.54 -23.78 22.68
N ALA A 152 -12.76 -24.16 22.35
CA ALA A 152 -13.81 -23.23 21.95
C ALA A 152 -14.22 -22.32 23.12
N ASP A 153 -14.29 -22.84 24.34
CA ASP A 153 -14.61 -22.08 25.53
C ASP A 153 -13.51 -21.07 25.87
N GLU A 154 -12.26 -21.47 25.73
CA GLU A 154 -11.11 -20.57 25.91
C GLU A 154 -11.15 -19.45 24.86
N PHE A 155 -11.45 -19.76 23.60
CA PHE A 155 -11.61 -18.75 22.55
C PHE A 155 -12.73 -17.75 22.92
N ARG A 156 -13.89 -18.23 23.40
CA ARG A 156 -15.00 -17.36 23.85
C ARG A 156 -14.55 -16.40 24.96
N ARG A 157 -13.82 -16.91 25.97
CA ARG A 157 -13.29 -16.07 27.07
C ARG A 157 -12.32 -15.01 26.55
N ARG A 158 -11.36 -15.39 25.69
CA ARG A 158 -10.39 -14.46 25.11
C ARG A 158 -11.03 -13.43 24.19
N SER A 159 -11.98 -13.85 23.35
CA SER A 159 -12.75 -12.96 22.48
C SER A 159 -13.55 -11.94 23.29
N ALA A 160 -14.22 -12.39 24.37
CA ALA A 160 -14.95 -11.51 25.28
C ALA A 160 -14.03 -10.49 25.98
N GLY A 161 -12.84 -10.91 26.41
CA GLY A 161 -11.84 -10.02 27.01
C GLY A 161 -11.27 -9.01 26.01
N ARG A 162 -11.05 -9.42 24.75
CA ARG A 162 -10.44 -8.60 23.71
C ARG A 162 -11.39 -7.59 23.05
N TYR A 163 -12.64 -8.00 22.80
CA TYR A 163 -13.61 -7.23 22.01
C TYR A 163 -14.76 -6.65 22.87
N GLY A 164 -14.88 -7.10 24.12
CA GLY A 164 -15.93 -6.59 25.01
C GLY A 164 -17.33 -7.02 24.61
N GLY A 165 -18.30 -6.20 24.97
CA GLY A 165 -19.73 -6.39 24.67
C GLY A 165 -20.28 -5.46 23.59
N GLU A 166 -19.48 -4.51 23.13
CA GLU A 166 -19.88 -3.58 22.07
C GLU A 166 -20.02 -4.30 20.72
N PRO A 167 -20.98 -3.88 19.88
CA PRO A 167 -21.12 -4.41 18.53
C PRO A 167 -19.84 -4.21 17.71
N PRO A 168 -19.54 -5.12 16.74
CA PRO A 168 -18.43 -4.95 15.84
C PRO A 168 -18.44 -3.59 15.14
N ALA A 169 -17.39 -2.81 15.33
CA ALA A 169 -17.24 -1.51 14.70
C ALA A 169 -16.98 -1.66 13.19
N GLU A 170 -17.38 -0.65 12.44
CA GLU A 170 -17.16 -0.62 11.00
C GLU A 170 -15.71 -0.61 10.58
N GLY A 171 -15.43 -1.15 9.41
CA GLY A 171 -14.11 -1.15 8.81
C GLY A 171 -13.08 -2.03 9.54
N ARG A 172 -13.40 -2.57 10.71
CA ARG A 172 -12.51 -3.41 11.52
C ARG A 172 -12.80 -4.89 11.32
N GLY A 173 -11.73 -5.70 11.22
CA GLY A 173 -11.82 -7.16 11.19
C GLY A 173 -11.87 -7.75 12.60
N TYR A 174 -12.67 -8.79 12.79
CA TYR A 174 -12.81 -9.53 14.03
C TYR A 174 -12.66 -11.03 13.79
N LEU A 175 -12.04 -11.74 14.70
CA LEU A 175 -12.13 -13.20 14.74
C LEU A 175 -13.42 -13.59 15.45
N GLY A 176 -14.28 -14.33 14.75
CA GLY A 176 -15.54 -14.85 15.28
C GLY A 176 -15.54 -16.37 15.31
N LEU A 177 -16.27 -16.93 16.27
CA LEU A 177 -16.54 -18.38 16.38
C LEU A 177 -17.93 -18.68 15.83
N VAL A 178 -18.00 -19.56 14.86
CA VAL A 178 -19.29 -20.07 14.33
C VAL A 178 -19.95 -20.94 15.39
N GLU A 179 -21.14 -20.57 15.83
CA GLU A 179 -21.94 -21.31 16.79
C GLU A 179 -22.93 -22.25 16.11
N SER A 180 -23.52 -21.79 15.00
CA SER A 180 -24.39 -22.59 14.14
C SER A 180 -24.40 -22.09 12.70
N ALA A 181 -24.77 -22.94 11.75
CA ALA A 181 -25.03 -22.60 10.36
C ALA A 181 -26.23 -23.45 9.88
N ASP A 182 -27.21 -22.81 9.26
CA ASP A 182 -28.51 -23.41 8.90
C ASP A 182 -28.85 -23.33 7.41
N GLY A 183 -27.87 -23.01 6.57
CA GLY A 183 -28.04 -22.88 5.12
C GLY A 183 -28.38 -21.48 4.64
N GLY A 184 -29.15 -20.70 5.37
CA GLY A 184 -29.48 -19.29 5.06
C GLY A 184 -28.49 -18.31 5.67
N ALA A 185 -28.03 -18.61 6.88
CA ALA A 185 -27.11 -17.78 7.63
C ALA A 185 -26.24 -18.63 8.59
N ALA A 186 -25.20 -18.01 9.10
CA ALA A 186 -24.45 -18.55 10.24
C ALA A 186 -24.53 -17.60 11.43
N ARG A 187 -24.60 -18.12 12.64
CA ARG A 187 -24.50 -17.37 13.88
C ARG A 187 -23.07 -17.36 14.35
N VAL A 188 -22.49 -16.18 14.46
CA VAL A 188 -21.07 -16.00 14.77
C VAL A 188 -20.91 -15.17 16.04
N ARG A 189 -20.20 -15.73 17.02
CA ARG A 189 -19.85 -15.03 18.25
C ARG A 189 -18.60 -14.16 18.05
N VAL A 190 -18.75 -12.86 18.35
CA VAL A 190 -17.65 -11.88 18.41
C VAL A 190 -17.74 -11.18 19.74
N GLY A 191 -16.67 -11.25 20.54
CA GLY A 191 -16.72 -10.71 21.88
C GLY A 191 -17.76 -11.42 22.76
N LYS A 192 -18.61 -10.63 23.42
CA LYS A 192 -19.76 -11.14 24.20
C LYS A 192 -21.03 -11.31 23.38
N GLY A 193 -21.10 -10.72 22.16
CA GLY A 193 -22.27 -10.75 21.29
C GLY A 193 -22.24 -11.91 20.28
N THR A 194 -23.42 -12.30 19.80
CA THR A 194 -23.62 -13.23 18.68
C THR A 194 -24.38 -12.50 17.59
N TYR A 195 -23.84 -12.55 16.36
CA TYR A 195 -24.31 -11.79 15.21
C TYR A 195 -24.59 -12.72 14.05
N GLU A 196 -25.41 -12.28 13.13
CA GLU A 196 -25.75 -13.03 11.92
C GLU A 196 -24.73 -12.75 10.81
N LEU A 197 -24.28 -13.82 10.16
CA LEU A 197 -23.53 -13.81 8.90
C LEU A 197 -24.44 -14.43 7.83
N PRO A 198 -25.20 -13.62 7.09
CA PRO A 198 -26.08 -14.12 6.04
C PRO A 198 -25.27 -14.63 4.85
N THR A 199 -25.87 -15.53 4.05
CA THR A 199 -25.25 -16.02 2.80
C THR A 199 -24.82 -14.88 1.88
N ALA A 200 -25.59 -13.79 1.84
CA ALA A 200 -25.25 -12.57 1.10
C ALA A 200 -23.91 -11.95 1.53
N GLY A 201 -23.54 -12.09 2.81
CA GLY A 201 -22.25 -11.62 3.36
C GLY A 201 -21.05 -12.51 3.01
N MET A 202 -21.27 -13.65 2.33
CA MET A 202 -20.22 -14.62 1.99
C MET A 202 -20.37 -15.28 0.62
N VAL A 203 -21.08 -14.64 -0.31
CA VAL A 203 -21.37 -15.20 -1.66
C VAL A 203 -20.11 -15.64 -2.44
N TRP A 204 -18.97 -15.02 -2.17
CA TRP A 204 -17.68 -15.32 -2.78
C TRP A 204 -17.00 -16.56 -2.18
N ALA A 205 -17.49 -17.10 -1.07
CA ALA A 205 -16.84 -18.13 -0.27
C ALA A 205 -16.96 -19.55 -0.88
N VAL A 206 -16.83 -19.65 -2.18
CA VAL A 206 -16.67 -20.92 -2.90
C VAL A 206 -15.28 -21.49 -2.67
N PRO A 207 -15.05 -22.81 -2.76
CA PRO A 207 -13.74 -23.40 -2.56
C PRO A 207 -12.66 -22.76 -3.42
N PHE A 208 -11.52 -22.45 -2.81
CA PHE A 208 -10.36 -21.86 -3.48
C PHE A 208 -9.90 -22.71 -4.66
N SER A 209 -9.64 -22.08 -5.80
CA SER A 209 -9.00 -22.69 -6.96
C SER A 209 -7.81 -21.84 -7.41
N ALA A 210 -6.62 -22.42 -7.36
CA ALA A 210 -5.41 -21.77 -7.86
C ALA A 210 -5.38 -21.71 -9.41
N LYS A 211 -6.17 -22.56 -10.09
CA LYS A 211 -6.23 -22.63 -11.56
C LYS A 211 -7.22 -21.63 -12.14
N ASP A 212 -8.31 -21.35 -11.41
CA ASP A 212 -9.36 -20.45 -11.83
C ASP A 212 -9.20 -19.14 -11.09
N SER A 213 -8.52 -18.22 -11.71
CA SER A 213 -8.25 -16.89 -11.18
C SER A 213 -9.51 -16.02 -10.98
N VAL A 214 -10.60 -16.45 -11.56
CA VAL A 214 -11.92 -15.84 -11.39
C VAL A 214 -12.93 -16.96 -11.19
N ASN A 215 -13.31 -17.19 -9.93
CA ASN A 215 -14.35 -18.14 -9.63
C ASN A 215 -15.70 -17.47 -9.87
N GLY A 216 -16.31 -17.72 -11.03
CA GLY A 216 -17.64 -17.20 -11.38
C GLY A 216 -18.79 -17.88 -10.64
N ARG A 217 -18.51 -18.83 -9.74
CA ARG A 217 -19.52 -19.50 -8.93
C ARG A 217 -19.89 -18.65 -7.74
N VAL A 218 -21.15 -18.63 -7.39
CA VAL A 218 -21.71 -17.88 -6.27
C VAL A 218 -22.21 -18.89 -5.23
N LEU A 219 -21.85 -18.68 -3.98
CA LEU A 219 -22.36 -19.48 -2.88
C LEU A 219 -23.84 -19.13 -2.64
N THR A 220 -24.67 -20.15 -2.57
CA THR A 220 -26.14 -20.01 -2.34
C THR A 220 -26.57 -20.49 -0.97
N SER A 221 -25.69 -21.15 -0.21
CA SER A 221 -25.96 -21.68 1.13
C SER A 221 -24.72 -21.65 2.00
N THR A 222 -24.87 -21.44 3.29
CA THR A 222 -23.79 -21.58 4.29
C THR A 222 -23.50 -23.05 4.61
N GLU A 223 -24.43 -23.96 4.27
CA GLU A 223 -24.33 -25.39 4.56
C GLU A 223 -23.14 -26.04 3.84
N GLY A 224 -22.38 -26.86 4.55
CA GLY A 224 -21.20 -27.51 4.03
C GLY A 224 -19.98 -26.58 3.87
N VAL A 225 -20.12 -25.28 4.12
CA VAL A 225 -19.03 -24.30 4.06
C VAL A 225 -18.58 -23.89 5.45
N LEU A 226 -19.52 -23.54 6.32
CA LEU A 226 -19.26 -23.18 7.71
C LEU A 226 -19.82 -24.26 8.65
N HIS A 227 -19.06 -24.55 9.70
CA HIS A 227 -19.45 -25.55 10.70
C HIS A 227 -19.30 -24.96 12.11
N PRO A 228 -20.11 -25.41 13.09
CA PRO A 228 -19.90 -25.04 14.48
C PRO A 228 -18.46 -25.30 14.92
N GLY A 229 -17.87 -24.32 15.60
CA GLY A 229 -16.46 -24.36 16.01
C GLY A 229 -15.47 -23.75 15.02
N ASP A 230 -15.90 -23.37 13.83
CA ASP A 230 -15.02 -22.65 12.88
C ASP A 230 -14.71 -21.26 13.42
N VAL A 231 -13.42 -20.92 13.45
CA VAL A 231 -12.94 -19.56 13.71
C VAL A 231 -12.70 -18.89 12.37
N ILE A 232 -13.41 -17.80 12.12
CA ILE A 232 -13.41 -17.08 10.86
C ILE A 232 -13.16 -15.59 11.05
N TRP A 233 -12.59 -14.92 10.05
CA TRP A 233 -12.56 -13.48 10.00
C TRP A 233 -13.91 -12.94 9.52
N VAL A 234 -14.42 -11.94 10.24
CA VAL A 234 -15.66 -11.25 9.90
C VAL A 234 -15.52 -9.74 10.06
N ARG A 235 -16.36 -8.99 9.35
CA ARG A 235 -16.53 -7.54 9.49
C ARG A 235 -18.01 -7.21 9.63
N ASN A 236 -18.30 -6.05 10.24
CA ASN A 236 -19.64 -5.48 10.23
C ASN A 236 -20.01 -5.06 8.79
N ALA A 237 -21.09 -5.64 8.25
CA ALA A 237 -21.54 -5.41 6.88
C ALA A 237 -22.37 -4.11 6.70
N HIS A 238 -22.76 -3.46 7.78
CA HIS A 238 -23.81 -2.43 7.78
C HIS A 238 -23.41 -1.06 7.21
N ARG A 239 -22.15 -0.80 6.85
CA ARG A 239 -21.79 0.50 6.31
C ARG A 239 -20.88 0.50 5.07
N SER A 240 -21.00 1.60 4.39
CA SER A 240 -20.58 2.03 3.08
C SER A 240 -19.22 1.56 2.55
N LYS A 241 -18.22 1.41 3.40
CA LYS A 241 -16.89 0.93 2.98
C LYS A 241 -16.88 -0.55 2.64
N LEU A 242 -17.72 -1.36 3.30
CA LEU A 242 -17.90 -2.79 2.98
C LEU A 242 -18.85 -3.03 1.82
N ARG A 243 -19.83 -2.15 1.59
CA ARG A 243 -20.67 -2.18 0.40
C ARG A 243 -19.86 -2.11 -0.89
N ARG A 244 -18.72 -1.40 -0.90
CA ARG A 244 -17.81 -1.43 -2.05
C ARG A 244 -17.28 -2.84 -2.36
N PHE A 245 -17.26 -3.76 -1.40
CA PHE A 245 -16.92 -5.18 -1.63
C PHE A 245 -18.11 -6.04 -2.06
N SER A 246 -19.33 -5.73 -1.60
CA SER A 246 -20.55 -6.46 -1.95
C SER A 246 -21.23 -5.94 -3.23
N ASP A 247 -20.91 -4.73 -3.66
CA ASP A 247 -21.52 -4.06 -4.81
C ASP A 247 -21.00 -4.56 -6.18
N PHE A 248 -20.34 -5.71 -6.20
CA PHE A 248 -19.87 -6.31 -7.44
C PHE A 248 -20.67 -7.55 -7.79
N THR A 249 -21.56 -7.41 -8.76
CA THR A 249 -22.03 -8.57 -9.53
C THR A 249 -21.00 -8.86 -10.61
N TYR A 250 -20.39 -10.05 -10.56
CA TYR A 250 -19.60 -10.56 -11.66
C TYR A 250 -20.52 -11.23 -12.66
N ASP A 251 -20.63 -10.65 -13.84
CA ASP A 251 -21.21 -11.32 -15.00
C ASP A 251 -20.07 -11.90 -15.84
N ALA A 252 -20.06 -13.22 -16.03
CA ALA A 252 -19.04 -13.92 -16.82
C ALA A 252 -19.00 -13.49 -18.31
N LYS A 253 -19.99 -12.74 -18.79
CA LYS A 253 -20.09 -12.25 -20.16
C LYS A 253 -19.74 -10.77 -20.32
N SER A 254 -19.77 -9.99 -19.24
CA SER A 254 -19.41 -8.58 -19.23
C SER A 254 -18.32 -8.35 -18.20
N GLU A 255 -17.17 -7.90 -18.64
CA GLU A 255 -16.08 -7.46 -17.76
C GLU A 255 -16.62 -6.48 -16.71
N VAL A 256 -16.65 -6.90 -15.45
CA VAL A 256 -16.99 -6.10 -14.25
C VAL A 256 -18.03 -4.99 -14.48
N GLN A 257 -19.29 -5.27 -14.31
CA GLN A 257 -20.29 -4.21 -14.18
C GLN A 257 -20.19 -3.58 -12.79
N TRP A 258 -19.84 -2.32 -12.78
CA TRP A 258 -19.95 -1.46 -11.60
C TRP A 258 -21.42 -1.16 -11.37
N LEU A 259 -21.93 -1.43 -10.17
CA LEU A 259 -23.22 -0.89 -9.77
C LEU A 259 -23.13 0.65 -9.71
N PRO A 260 -24.22 1.38 -9.98
CA PRO A 260 -24.20 2.83 -10.09
C PRO A 260 -23.54 3.49 -8.88
N ALA A 261 -22.84 4.59 -9.16
CA ALA A 261 -22.12 5.37 -8.17
C ALA A 261 -22.96 5.55 -6.90
N TYR A 262 -22.32 5.27 -5.79
CA TYR A 262 -22.84 5.47 -4.45
C TYR A 262 -23.32 6.91 -4.27
N ASP A 263 -24.59 7.09 -4.02
CA ASP A 263 -25.19 8.39 -3.74
C ASP A 263 -25.09 8.68 -2.23
N GLU A 264 -24.05 9.38 -1.82
CA GLU A 264 -23.82 9.79 -0.43
C GLU A 264 -25.01 10.58 0.16
N ALA A 265 -25.76 11.28 -0.68
CA ALA A 265 -26.92 12.06 -0.26
C ALA A 265 -28.10 11.21 0.23
N LYS A 266 -28.18 9.94 -0.18
CA LYS A 266 -29.25 9.01 0.27
C LYS A 266 -28.93 8.29 1.59
N GLN A 267 -27.74 8.48 2.16
CA GLN A 267 -27.28 7.75 3.35
C GLN A 267 -27.42 8.50 4.69
N GLY A 268 -28.06 9.63 4.72
CA GLY A 268 -28.28 10.42 5.95
C GLY A 268 -29.19 9.77 7.01
N LYS A 269 -29.59 8.51 6.86
CA LYS A 269 -30.29 7.76 7.91
C LYS A 269 -29.40 6.62 8.40
N LEU A 270 -28.93 6.74 9.66
CA LEU A 270 -28.44 5.61 10.43
C LEU A 270 -29.44 4.44 10.26
N GLN A 271 -29.00 3.34 9.65
CA GLN A 271 -29.82 2.14 9.66
C GLN A 271 -29.80 1.57 11.08
N THR A 272 -30.94 1.61 11.74
CA THR A 272 -31.18 1.09 13.10
C THR A 272 -31.46 -0.43 13.10
N GLY A 273 -30.92 -1.16 12.13
CA GLY A 273 -31.07 -2.61 12.02
C GLY A 273 -30.03 -3.40 12.82
N PRO A 274 -30.24 -4.70 13.05
CA PRO A 274 -29.25 -5.55 13.69
C PRO A 274 -27.95 -5.59 12.87
N VAL A 275 -26.81 -5.73 13.57
CA VAL A 275 -25.49 -5.85 12.92
C VAL A 275 -25.42 -7.16 12.15
N GLU A 276 -25.25 -7.09 10.85
CA GLU A 276 -24.95 -8.23 9.98
C GLU A 276 -23.45 -8.29 9.71
N LEU A 277 -22.93 -9.50 9.63
CA LEU A 277 -21.51 -9.73 9.35
C LEU A 277 -21.27 -10.06 7.88
N ALA A 278 -20.08 -9.72 7.39
CA ALA A 278 -19.54 -10.24 6.14
C ALA A 278 -18.30 -11.08 6.43
N LEU A 279 -18.16 -12.21 5.72
CA LEU A 279 -17.01 -13.08 5.79
C LEU A 279 -15.79 -12.38 5.18
N GLU A 280 -14.66 -12.53 5.86
CA GLU A 280 -13.37 -12.01 5.44
C GLU A 280 -12.30 -13.10 5.43
N GLN A 281 -11.22 -12.84 4.71
CA GLN A 281 -9.98 -13.59 4.86
C GLN A 281 -8.78 -12.66 4.64
N THR A 282 -7.66 -13.01 5.26
CA THR A 282 -6.41 -12.24 5.09
C THR A 282 -5.88 -12.44 3.68
N PRO A 283 -5.67 -11.38 2.89
CA PRO A 283 -5.07 -11.50 1.58
C PRO A 283 -3.69 -12.18 1.64
N ARG A 284 -3.39 -13.02 0.66
CA ARG A 284 -2.08 -13.66 0.51
C ARG A 284 -1.14 -12.87 -0.39
N VAL A 285 -1.71 -12.03 -1.24
CA VAL A 285 -0.99 -11.13 -2.12
C VAL A 285 -0.69 -9.81 -1.41
N GLN A 286 0.31 -9.10 -1.91
CA GLN A 286 0.73 -7.81 -1.39
C GLN A 286 0.50 -6.72 -2.43
N GLY A 287 0.36 -5.48 -1.95
CA GLY A 287 0.23 -4.29 -2.79
C GLY A 287 1.08 -3.16 -2.27
N ALA A 288 1.46 -2.26 -3.17
CA ALA A 288 2.19 -1.05 -2.83
C ALA A 288 1.68 0.12 -3.67
N ILE A 289 1.69 1.31 -3.07
CA ILE A 289 1.43 2.58 -3.74
C ILE A 289 2.54 3.56 -3.39
N PHE A 290 3.05 4.23 -4.42
CA PHE A 290 3.96 5.34 -4.26
C PHE A 290 3.46 6.52 -5.07
N SER A 291 3.22 7.65 -4.38
CA SER A 291 2.70 8.86 -5.02
C SER A 291 3.43 10.12 -4.55
N TYR A 292 3.75 11.00 -5.51
CA TYR A 292 4.35 12.30 -5.21
C TYR A 292 3.88 13.39 -6.17
N ASP A 293 3.93 14.63 -5.72
CA ASP A 293 3.70 15.83 -6.53
C ASP A 293 4.92 16.08 -7.41
N HIS A 294 4.77 15.92 -8.73
CA HIS A 294 5.91 16.06 -9.65
C HIS A 294 6.34 17.53 -9.91
N ALA A 295 5.66 18.52 -9.35
CA ALA A 295 6.12 19.91 -9.41
C ALA A 295 7.13 20.19 -8.28
N SER A 296 6.87 19.69 -7.08
CA SER A 296 7.68 19.89 -5.88
C SER A 296 8.62 18.71 -5.55
N GLY A 297 8.33 17.53 -6.08
CA GLY A 297 8.95 16.28 -5.65
C GLY A 297 8.35 15.69 -4.37
N TYR A 298 7.41 16.37 -3.71
CA TYR A 298 6.90 15.97 -2.39
C TYR A 298 6.16 14.66 -2.41
N VAL A 299 6.68 13.68 -1.70
CA VAL A 299 6.02 12.38 -1.49
C VAL A 299 4.78 12.60 -0.63
N VAL A 300 3.61 12.27 -1.17
CA VAL A 300 2.31 12.48 -0.50
C VAL A 300 1.73 11.20 0.06
N ALA A 301 2.11 10.04 -0.51
CA ALA A 301 1.73 8.71 0.00
C ALA A 301 2.82 7.67 -0.32
N MET A 302 3.06 6.78 0.64
CA MET A 302 3.98 5.65 0.49
C MET A 302 3.45 4.44 1.25
N ILE A 303 2.81 3.52 0.54
CA ILE A 303 2.25 2.28 1.08
C ILE A 303 3.12 1.12 0.61
N GLY A 304 3.82 0.47 1.53
CA GLY A 304 4.74 -0.62 1.22
C GLY A 304 4.15 -2.02 1.36
N GLY A 305 2.90 -2.15 1.79
CA GLY A 305 2.24 -3.43 2.01
C GLY A 305 0.80 -3.27 2.47
N ASP A 306 0.11 -4.38 2.68
CA ASP A 306 -1.28 -4.40 3.12
C ASP A 306 -1.45 -4.02 4.61
N ASP A 307 -0.47 -4.38 5.44
CA ASP A 307 -0.50 -4.14 6.88
C ASP A 307 0.94 -4.03 7.43
N TYR A 308 1.27 -2.86 7.97
CA TYR A 308 2.60 -2.58 8.52
C TYR A 308 2.94 -3.43 9.75
N ASP A 309 1.95 -3.72 10.61
CA ASP A 309 2.17 -4.54 11.80
C ASP A 309 2.45 -6.01 11.46
N ARG A 310 2.01 -6.48 10.28
CA ARG A 310 2.33 -7.82 9.76
C ARG A 310 3.65 -7.84 9.02
N SER A 311 4.01 -6.77 8.30
CA SER A 311 5.22 -6.69 7.51
C SER A 311 5.70 -5.24 7.39
N GLU A 312 6.79 -4.93 8.07
CA GLU A 312 7.48 -3.63 7.98
C GLU A 312 8.29 -3.50 6.66
N PHE A 313 8.31 -4.53 5.83
CA PHE A 313 9.03 -4.53 4.55
C PHE A 313 8.37 -3.59 3.56
N ASN A 314 9.06 -2.49 3.24
CA ASN A 314 8.57 -1.46 2.33
C ASN A 314 8.85 -1.83 0.87
N ARG A 315 7.85 -2.36 0.17
CA ARG A 315 7.99 -2.81 -1.22
C ARG A 315 8.23 -1.69 -2.22
N VAL A 316 7.97 -0.44 -1.85
CA VAL A 316 8.27 0.72 -2.70
C VAL A 316 9.78 0.86 -2.93
N THR A 317 10.57 0.72 -1.86
CA THR A 317 12.01 1.02 -1.86
C THR A 317 12.91 -0.19 -1.69
N GLN A 318 12.38 -1.32 -1.20
CA GLN A 318 13.17 -2.50 -0.85
C GLN A 318 12.93 -3.69 -1.77
N ALA A 319 11.78 -3.75 -2.47
CA ALA A 319 11.48 -4.85 -3.38
C ALA A 319 11.97 -4.55 -4.79
N CYS A 320 12.59 -5.54 -5.42
CA CYS A 320 12.90 -5.54 -6.84
C CYS A 320 11.88 -6.45 -7.57
N ARG A 321 11.02 -5.87 -8.41
CA ARG A 321 9.89 -6.56 -9.05
C ARG A 321 9.91 -6.41 -10.57
N GLN A 322 9.46 -7.41 -11.30
CA GLN A 322 9.42 -7.37 -12.76
C GLN A 322 8.34 -6.37 -13.23
N PRO A 323 8.74 -5.27 -13.91
CA PRO A 323 7.80 -4.26 -14.38
C PRO A 323 6.94 -4.74 -15.55
N GLY A 324 7.32 -5.79 -16.24
CA GLY A 324 6.61 -6.27 -17.40
C GLY A 324 6.44 -5.18 -18.46
N SER A 325 5.29 -5.12 -19.08
CA SER A 325 4.99 -4.12 -20.14
C SER A 325 5.07 -2.65 -19.69
N SER A 326 5.15 -2.35 -18.37
CA SER A 326 5.40 -0.98 -17.94
C SER A 326 6.82 -0.49 -18.20
N TYR A 327 7.73 -1.40 -18.59
CA TYR A 327 9.07 -1.05 -19.07
C TYR A 327 9.09 -0.53 -20.50
N LYS A 328 8.10 -0.87 -21.35
CA LYS A 328 8.05 -0.50 -22.76
C LYS A 328 8.25 1.01 -23.01
N PRO A 329 7.63 1.94 -22.26
CA PRO A 329 7.84 3.38 -22.47
C PRO A 329 9.30 3.83 -22.41
N ILE A 330 10.18 3.11 -21.69
CA ILE A 330 11.61 3.43 -21.59
C ILE A 330 12.25 3.38 -22.98
N TYR A 331 12.15 2.27 -23.70
CA TYR A 331 12.79 2.17 -25.02
C TYR A 331 11.92 2.72 -26.15
N TYR A 332 10.61 2.86 -25.98
CA TYR A 332 9.76 3.64 -26.90
C TYR A 332 10.17 5.12 -26.91
N SER A 333 10.51 5.69 -25.76
CA SER A 333 11.03 7.06 -25.68
C SER A 333 12.41 7.17 -26.38
N LEU A 334 13.28 6.17 -26.28
CA LEU A 334 14.52 6.12 -27.02
C LEU A 334 14.26 6.08 -28.55
N ALA A 335 13.29 5.29 -28.98
CA ALA A 335 12.92 5.24 -30.41
C ALA A 335 12.43 6.62 -30.89
N MET A 336 11.60 7.32 -30.11
CA MET A 336 11.15 8.67 -30.45
C MET A 336 12.30 9.69 -30.47
N ASP A 337 13.28 9.56 -29.57
CA ASP A 337 14.49 10.38 -29.57
C ASP A 337 15.32 10.17 -30.84
N ARG A 338 15.31 8.95 -31.38
CA ARG A 338 15.96 8.55 -32.63
C ARG A 338 15.14 8.85 -33.92
N GLY A 339 13.99 9.54 -33.77
CA GLY A 339 13.20 10.01 -34.92
C GLY A 339 12.03 9.12 -35.31
N TYR A 340 11.75 8.02 -34.58
CA TYR A 340 10.51 7.27 -34.81
C TYR A 340 9.31 8.13 -34.37
N GLY A 341 8.21 8.02 -35.12
CA GLY A 341 6.94 8.70 -34.85
C GLY A 341 5.81 7.72 -34.57
N PHE A 342 4.65 8.23 -34.23
CA PHE A 342 3.45 7.43 -33.92
C PHE A 342 3.06 6.50 -35.08
N GLY A 343 3.18 6.98 -36.31
CA GLY A 343 2.88 6.23 -37.53
C GLY A 343 4.00 5.29 -38.03
N SER A 344 5.15 5.23 -37.35
CA SER A 344 6.22 4.30 -37.72
C SER A 344 5.73 2.86 -37.67
N LEU A 345 5.91 2.11 -38.75
CA LEU A 345 5.42 0.74 -38.89
C LEU A 345 6.38 -0.25 -38.23
N LEU A 346 5.82 -1.15 -37.45
CA LEU A 346 6.48 -2.27 -36.79
C LEU A 346 5.85 -3.58 -37.28
N ASN A 347 6.66 -4.62 -37.37
CA ASN A 347 6.21 -5.93 -37.77
C ASN A 347 5.58 -6.67 -36.58
N ASP A 348 4.38 -7.24 -36.77
CA ASP A 348 3.65 -8.02 -35.74
C ASP A 348 3.64 -9.53 -36.04
N LEU A 349 4.52 -10.01 -36.91
CA LEU A 349 4.68 -11.43 -37.21
C LEU A 349 5.61 -12.08 -36.18
N PRO A 350 5.12 -13.07 -35.39
CA PRO A 350 5.97 -13.86 -34.51
C PRO A 350 7.11 -14.52 -35.26
N ARG A 351 8.32 -14.39 -34.76
CA ARG A 351 9.52 -15.06 -35.29
C ARG A 351 10.26 -15.70 -34.12
N ALA A 352 10.84 -16.86 -34.38
CA ALA A 352 11.75 -17.49 -33.46
C ALA A 352 12.98 -16.58 -33.25
N GLU A 353 13.28 -16.28 -32.03
CA GLU A 353 14.41 -15.45 -31.64
C GLU A 353 15.40 -16.33 -30.86
N VAL A 354 16.67 -16.17 -31.17
CA VAL A 354 17.76 -16.84 -30.42
C VAL A 354 18.34 -15.79 -29.49
N ASP A 355 18.31 -16.08 -28.19
CA ASP A 355 18.99 -15.21 -27.24
C ASP A 355 20.49 -15.29 -27.46
N PRO A 356 21.18 -14.17 -27.75
CA PRO A 356 22.61 -14.19 -28.07
C PRO A 356 23.51 -14.52 -26.88
N ILE A 357 22.98 -14.44 -25.66
CA ILE A 357 23.73 -14.70 -24.41
C ILE A 357 23.52 -16.14 -23.98
N THR A 358 22.28 -16.63 -23.96
CA THR A 358 21.92 -17.96 -23.44
C THR A 358 21.84 -19.03 -24.54
N GLY A 359 21.67 -18.64 -25.81
CA GLY A 359 21.42 -19.54 -26.93
C GLY A 359 19.99 -20.13 -26.95
N GLU A 360 19.14 -19.74 -26.01
CA GLU A 360 17.76 -20.23 -25.95
C GLU A 360 16.92 -19.69 -27.14
N VAL A 361 16.11 -20.57 -27.71
CA VAL A 361 15.18 -20.19 -28.78
C VAL A 361 13.81 -19.85 -28.16
N TRP A 362 13.36 -18.64 -28.41
CA TRP A 362 12.11 -18.14 -27.90
C TRP A 362 11.28 -17.46 -29.00
N THR A 363 9.97 -17.67 -29.00
CA THR A 363 9.06 -17.01 -29.96
C THR A 363 8.09 -16.11 -29.19
N PRO A 364 8.25 -14.76 -29.30
CA PRO A 364 7.34 -13.84 -28.66
C PRO A 364 5.93 -13.97 -29.24
N THR A 365 4.92 -13.97 -28.38
CA THR A 365 3.52 -13.98 -28.77
C THR A 365 2.78 -12.79 -28.17
N ASN A 366 1.78 -12.29 -28.90
CA ASN A 366 0.88 -11.28 -28.38
C ASN A 366 -0.15 -11.91 -27.43
N LEU A 367 -0.72 -11.07 -26.59
CA LEU A 367 -1.86 -11.48 -25.78
C LEU A 367 -2.98 -12.00 -26.69
N ASN A 368 -3.58 -13.15 -26.36
CA ASN A 368 -4.60 -13.83 -27.14
C ASN A 368 -4.12 -14.33 -28.54
N ASN A 369 -2.80 -14.44 -28.75
CA ASN A 369 -2.18 -14.90 -30.02
C ASN A 369 -2.64 -14.13 -31.28
N THR A 370 -3.07 -12.87 -31.11
CA THR A 370 -3.48 -12.03 -32.25
C THR A 370 -2.27 -11.58 -33.05
N VAL A 371 -2.38 -11.65 -34.39
CA VAL A 371 -1.35 -11.23 -35.37
C VAL A 371 -1.97 -10.28 -36.38
N GLU A 372 -1.32 -9.12 -36.61
CA GLU A 372 -1.82 -8.07 -37.52
C GLU A 372 -0.78 -7.66 -38.60
N TYR A 373 0.16 -8.53 -38.93
CA TYR A 373 1.27 -8.32 -39.91
C TYR A 373 2.11 -7.07 -39.63
N GLN A 374 1.55 -5.88 -39.77
CA GLN A 374 2.18 -4.59 -39.49
C GLN A 374 1.23 -3.70 -38.69
N VAL A 375 1.78 -3.03 -37.68
CA VAL A 375 1.06 -2.09 -36.83
C VAL A 375 1.88 -0.82 -36.64
N THR A 376 1.21 0.29 -36.32
CA THR A 376 1.93 1.51 -35.98
C THR A 376 2.57 1.41 -34.58
N LEU A 377 3.63 2.16 -34.37
CA LEU A 377 4.30 2.26 -33.05
C LEU A 377 3.29 2.66 -31.96
N GLU A 378 2.41 3.60 -32.27
CA GLU A 378 1.33 4.02 -31.36
C GLU A 378 0.39 2.87 -31.00
N TYR A 379 -0.15 2.18 -32.00
CA TYR A 379 -1.04 1.03 -31.81
C TYR A 379 -0.36 -0.08 -30.98
N ALA A 380 0.90 -0.36 -31.27
CA ALA A 380 1.68 -1.37 -30.56
C ALA A 380 1.79 -1.07 -29.05
N LEU A 381 1.97 0.20 -28.66
CA LEU A 381 2.04 0.57 -27.24
C LEU A 381 0.66 0.65 -26.59
N ILE A 382 -0.35 1.20 -27.27
CA ILE A 382 -1.74 1.28 -26.78
C ILE A 382 -2.25 -0.09 -26.38
N TRP A 383 -2.11 -1.07 -27.28
CA TRP A 383 -2.55 -2.45 -27.06
C TRP A 383 -1.49 -3.33 -26.40
N SER A 384 -0.36 -2.72 -26.04
CA SER A 384 0.73 -3.42 -25.34
C SER A 384 1.22 -4.68 -26.06
N LYS A 385 1.21 -4.67 -27.40
CA LYS A 385 1.66 -5.77 -28.26
C LYS A 385 3.09 -6.19 -27.90
N ASN A 386 3.35 -7.49 -27.85
CA ASN A 386 4.67 -8.01 -27.48
C ASN A 386 5.59 -8.17 -28.71
N VAL A 387 5.07 -8.72 -29.80
CA VAL A 387 5.87 -8.99 -31.01
C VAL A 387 6.50 -7.71 -31.58
N PRO A 388 5.73 -6.63 -31.86
CA PRO A 388 6.33 -5.38 -32.32
C PRO A 388 7.19 -4.68 -31.27
N ALA A 389 6.91 -4.89 -29.98
CA ALA A 389 7.75 -4.36 -28.92
C ALA A 389 9.14 -5.00 -28.86
N VAL A 390 9.23 -6.33 -29.02
CA VAL A 390 10.51 -7.05 -29.12
C VAL A 390 11.28 -6.60 -30.38
N GLN A 391 10.60 -6.45 -31.51
CA GLN A 391 11.22 -5.91 -32.70
C GLN A 391 11.81 -4.52 -32.46
N LEU A 392 11.03 -3.59 -31.90
CA LEU A 392 11.48 -2.23 -31.60
C LEU A 392 12.69 -2.24 -30.67
N PHE A 393 12.65 -3.08 -29.62
CA PHE A 393 13.76 -3.24 -28.68
C PHE A 393 15.05 -3.67 -29.39
N LYS A 394 14.96 -4.64 -30.30
CA LYS A 394 16.12 -5.09 -31.11
C LYS A 394 16.67 -3.97 -32.01
N LEU A 395 15.79 -3.17 -32.60
CA LEU A 395 16.19 -2.02 -33.43
C LEU A 395 16.90 -0.94 -32.57
N MET A 396 16.51 -0.81 -31.29
CA MET A 396 17.16 0.13 -30.37
C MET A 396 18.50 -0.40 -29.86
N GLY A 397 18.65 -1.71 -29.69
CA GLY A 397 19.83 -2.35 -29.10
C GLY A 397 19.77 -2.39 -27.56
N GLY A 398 19.99 -3.59 -26.98
CA GLY A 398 19.82 -3.81 -25.54
C GLY A 398 20.71 -2.89 -24.67
N HIS A 399 21.97 -2.71 -25.04
CA HIS A 399 22.91 -1.83 -24.32
C HIS A 399 22.51 -0.35 -24.40
N ASP A 400 21.99 0.10 -25.56
CA ASP A 400 21.52 1.48 -25.68
C ASP A 400 20.24 1.71 -24.85
N VAL A 401 19.38 0.70 -24.78
CA VAL A 401 18.20 0.73 -23.89
C VAL A 401 18.62 0.76 -22.42
N GLU A 402 19.63 -0.01 -22.03
CA GLU A 402 20.21 0.05 -20.68
C GLU A 402 20.75 1.45 -20.37
N ALA A 403 21.60 2.00 -21.26
CA ALA A 403 22.15 3.33 -21.10
C ALA A 403 21.05 4.41 -20.99
N TRP A 404 19.99 4.28 -21.79
CA TRP A 404 18.84 5.16 -21.73
C TRP A 404 18.06 5.04 -20.41
N ALA A 405 17.84 3.81 -19.93
CA ALA A 405 17.22 3.56 -18.64
C ALA A 405 18.04 4.15 -17.47
N ARG A 406 19.38 4.01 -17.53
CA ARG A 406 20.29 4.68 -16.56
C ARG A 406 20.13 6.19 -16.61
N ARG A 407 20.06 6.78 -17.80
CA ARG A 407 19.81 8.21 -17.99
C ARG A 407 18.48 8.66 -17.41
N LEU A 408 17.44 7.83 -17.48
CA LEU A 408 16.14 8.04 -16.83
C LEU A 408 16.15 7.75 -15.32
N GLY A 409 17.31 7.39 -14.74
CA GLY A 409 17.48 7.26 -13.30
C GLY A 409 17.19 5.88 -12.72
N ILE A 410 17.09 4.83 -13.54
CA ILE A 410 16.97 3.44 -13.06
C ILE A 410 18.38 2.96 -12.64
N THR A 411 18.55 2.61 -11.37
CA THR A 411 19.83 2.18 -10.78
C THR A 411 19.90 0.68 -10.49
N THR A 412 18.77 0.01 -10.38
CA THR A 412 18.70 -1.46 -10.24
C THR A 412 19.43 -2.14 -11.41
N PRO A 413 20.05 -3.32 -11.20
CA PRO A 413 20.73 -4.05 -12.27
C PRO A 413 19.80 -4.33 -13.44
N ILE A 414 20.26 -4.06 -14.65
CA ILE A 414 19.54 -4.30 -15.90
C ILE A 414 20.34 -5.34 -16.68
N ILE A 415 19.66 -6.38 -17.14
CA ILE A 415 20.23 -7.38 -18.05
C ILE A 415 19.76 -6.98 -19.46
N PRO A 416 20.66 -6.54 -20.37
CA PRO A 416 20.30 -6.00 -21.68
C PRO A 416 20.01 -7.08 -22.73
N ASP A 417 19.39 -8.19 -22.29
CA ASP A 417 18.95 -9.31 -23.15
C ASP A 417 17.58 -9.02 -23.80
N GLN A 418 17.12 -9.95 -24.64
CA GLN A 418 15.84 -9.80 -25.32
C GLN A 418 14.63 -9.86 -24.39
N ALA A 419 14.74 -10.52 -23.25
CA ALA A 419 13.67 -10.59 -22.25
C ALA A 419 13.39 -9.22 -21.61
N LEU A 420 14.37 -8.31 -21.62
CA LEU A 420 14.19 -6.92 -21.19
C LEU A 420 13.12 -6.17 -22.01
N ALA A 421 12.92 -6.52 -23.28
CA ALA A 421 11.85 -5.96 -24.11
C ALA A 421 10.46 -6.13 -23.46
N LEU A 422 10.29 -7.20 -22.70
CA LEU A 422 9.06 -7.50 -21.95
C LEU A 422 9.17 -7.19 -20.45
N GLY A 423 10.23 -6.49 -20.02
CA GLY A 423 10.44 -6.06 -18.65
C GLY A 423 10.80 -7.20 -17.71
N ALA A 424 11.66 -8.14 -18.14
CA ALA A 424 12.10 -9.27 -17.30
C ALA A 424 13.07 -8.84 -16.20
N SER A 425 13.93 -7.82 -16.44
CA SER A 425 14.78 -7.26 -15.38
C SER A 425 13.94 -6.58 -14.32
N CYS A 426 14.21 -6.90 -13.05
CA CYS A 426 13.45 -6.29 -11.97
C CYS A 426 13.82 -4.82 -11.76
N SER A 427 12.87 -4.05 -11.26
CA SER A 427 13.03 -2.63 -10.92
C SER A 427 12.33 -2.32 -9.62
N ARG A 428 12.78 -1.28 -8.92
CA ARG A 428 12.08 -0.76 -7.76
C ARG A 428 10.94 0.17 -8.18
N ILE A 429 9.94 0.26 -7.33
CA ILE A 429 8.75 1.10 -7.58
C ILE A 429 9.13 2.58 -7.63
N ASP A 430 9.93 3.05 -6.67
CA ASP A 430 10.40 4.44 -6.61
C ASP A 430 11.22 4.84 -7.85
N GLU A 431 12.10 3.97 -8.34
CA GLU A 431 12.91 4.24 -9.54
C GLU A 431 12.05 4.33 -10.82
N MET A 432 11.13 3.39 -10.99
CA MET A 432 10.23 3.41 -12.15
C MET A 432 9.32 4.64 -12.13
N THR A 433 8.81 5.02 -10.95
CA THR A 433 7.99 6.23 -10.80
C THR A 433 8.82 7.47 -11.15
N ARG A 434 10.05 7.55 -10.64
CA ARG A 434 10.99 8.63 -10.94
C ARG A 434 11.31 8.72 -12.43
N ALA A 435 11.56 7.60 -13.11
CA ALA A 435 11.86 7.58 -14.54
C ALA A 435 10.72 8.18 -15.37
N PHE A 436 9.47 7.89 -15.02
CA PHE A 436 8.30 8.44 -15.70
C PHE A 436 8.12 9.94 -15.47
N SER A 437 8.72 10.52 -14.43
CA SER A 437 8.66 11.98 -14.22
C SER A 437 9.31 12.76 -15.35
N ALA A 438 10.33 12.20 -16.00
CA ALA A 438 10.93 12.83 -17.17
C ALA A 438 9.91 13.04 -18.30
N PHE A 439 8.97 12.10 -18.48
CA PHE A 439 7.89 12.24 -19.47
C PHE A 439 6.89 13.32 -19.07
N ALA A 440 6.55 13.41 -17.78
CA ALA A 440 5.59 14.39 -17.27
C ALA A 440 6.16 15.82 -17.20
N ARG A 441 7.50 15.98 -17.14
CA ARG A 441 8.19 17.25 -16.85
C ARG A 441 9.14 17.70 -17.95
N ASN A 442 8.72 17.56 -19.21
CA ASN A 442 9.48 18.04 -20.38
C ASN A 442 10.94 17.56 -20.41
N GLY A 443 11.16 16.33 -20.00
CA GLY A 443 12.47 15.70 -19.98
C GLY A 443 13.27 15.84 -18.68
N VAL A 444 12.75 16.55 -17.68
CA VAL A 444 13.43 16.74 -16.39
C VAL A 444 13.03 15.64 -15.43
N LEU A 445 14.03 14.97 -14.83
CA LEU A 445 13.79 14.05 -13.72
C LEU A 445 13.44 14.82 -12.45
N VAL A 446 12.45 14.32 -11.72
CA VAL A 446 12.05 14.87 -10.43
C VAL A 446 12.39 13.88 -9.33
N ASP A 447 13.29 14.27 -8.43
CA ASP A 447 13.64 13.47 -7.28
C ASP A 447 12.53 13.51 -6.22
N PRO A 448 12.06 12.35 -5.73
CA PRO A 448 11.12 12.32 -4.62
C PRO A 448 11.73 12.90 -3.34
N VAL A 449 11.01 13.79 -2.69
CA VAL A 449 11.41 14.47 -1.44
C VAL A 449 10.48 14.02 -0.33
N SER A 450 11.02 13.37 0.70
CA SER A 450 10.26 12.91 1.87
C SER A 450 10.41 13.84 3.09
N ILE A 451 11.50 14.62 3.12
CA ILE A 451 11.84 15.54 4.21
C ILE A 451 11.83 16.95 3.67
N ARG A 452 10.95 17.81 4.22
CA ARG A 452 10.93 19.23 3.90
C ARG A 452 12.09 19.95 4.58
N ARG A 453 12.22 19.74 5.91
CA ARG A 453 13.17 20.48 6.72
C ARG A 453 13.60 19.65 7.93
N VAL A 454 14.87 19.79 8.29
CA VAL A 454 15.40 19.24 9.54
C VAL A 454 15.93 20.38 10.40
N ARG A 455 15.51 20.42 11.66
CA ARG A 455 15.98 21.38 12.66
C ARG A 455 16.58 20.65 13.86
N ASP A 456 17.54 21.26 14.52
CA ASP A 456 18.03 20.76 15.81
C ASP A 456 17.11 21.19 16.97
N ARG A 457 17.47 20.77 18.19
CA ARG A 457 16.71 21.10 19.42
C ARG A 457 16.60 22.60 19.71
N THR A 458 17.49 23.42 19.14
CA THR A 458 17.48 24.88 19.31
C THR A 458 16.64 25.60 18.25
N GLY A 459 16.12 24.84 17.28
CA GLY A 459 15.36 25.36 16.14
C GLY A 459 16.23 25.77 14.96
N ARG A 460 17.57 25.61 15.04
CA ARG A 460 18.46 25.89 13.91
C ARG A 460 18.23 24.92 12.77
N ILE A 461 18.05 25.42 11.56
CA ILE A 461 17.86 24.65 10.35
C ILE A 461 19.18 23.94 10.00
N LEU A 462 19.13 22.61 9.89
CA LEU A 462 20.23 21.76 9.44
C LEU A 462 20.12 21.41 7.96
N GLU A 463 18.88 21.28 7.47
CA GLU A 463 18.57 20.95 6.08
C GLU A 463 17.23 21.59 5.70
N ASP A 464 17.15 22.17 4.51
CA ASP A 464 15.93 22.75 3.97
C ASP A 464 15.75 22.33 2.51
N ASN A 465 14.72 21.51 2.26
CA ASN A 465 14.31 21.03 0.94
C ASN A 465 12.92 21.60 0.57
N THR A 466 12.50 22.69 1.21
CA THR A 466 11.18 23.29 0.91
C THR A 466 11.14 23.81 -0.52
N TRP A 467 10.08 23.40 -1.23
CA TRP A 467 9.83 23.92 -2.56
C TRP A 467 9.37 25.39 -2.51
N VAL A 468 9.75 26.17 -3.51
CA VAL A 468 9.42 27.62 -3.61
C VAL A 468 7.93 27.93 -3.42
N GLY A 469 7.04 27.06 -3.88
CA GLY A 469 5.59 27.19 -3.70
C GLY A 469 5.04 26.64 -2.39
N ASP A 470 5.89 26.16 -1.46
CA ASP A 470 5.43 25.60 -0.20
C ASP A 470 4.81 26.69 0.69
N PRO A 471 3.52 26.57 1.09
CA PRO A 471 2.87 27.55 1.96
C PRO A 471 3.51 27.66 3.35
N MET A 472 4.25 26.64 3.80
CA MET A 472 5.00 26.66 5.06
C MET A 472 6.39 27.32 4.95
N GLY A 473 6.84 27.64 3.74
CA GLY A 473 8.08 28.40 3.53
C GLY A 473 7.91 29.86 3.94
N ARG A 474 8.93 30.43 4.60
CA ARG A 474 8.92 31.87 4.91
C ARG A 474 9.03 32.68 3.61
N PRO A 475 8.39 33.84 3.51
CA PRO A 475 8.46 34.69 2.31
C PRO A 475 9.90 35.04 1.90
N GLU A 476 10.77 35.28 2.89
CA GLU A 476 12.19 35.62 2.66
C GLU A 476 12.93 34.45 2.04
N ASP A 477 12.75 33.23 2.61
CA ASP A 477 13.38 32.01 2.09
C ASP A 477 12.91 31.69 0.66
N ARG A 478 11.66 32.01 0.33
CA ARG A 478 11.11 31.86 -1.03
C ARG A 478 11.77 32.81 -2.03
N LEU A 479 11.99 34.05 -1.64
CA LEU A 479 12.63 35.02 -2.50
C LEU A 479 14.08 34.62 -2.80
N ASP A 480 14.83 34.23 -1.76
CA ASP A 480 16.21 33.74 -1.91
C ASP A 480 16.28 32.50 -2.79
N GLN A 481 15.38 31.55 -2.59
CA GLN A 481 15.29 30.35 -3.45
C GLN A 481 14.92 30.69 -4.89
N LEU A 482 13.99 31.63 -5.13
CA LEU A 482 13.65 32.10 -6.46
C LEU A 482 14.87 32.73 -7.16
N VAL A 483 15.63 33.54 -6.46
CA VAL A 483 16.87 34.14 -6.98
C VAL A 483 17.92 33.06 -7.26
N LEU A 484 18.12 32.12 -6.34
CA LEU A 484 19.08 31.01 -6.47
C LEU A 484 18.68 30.02 -7.58
N THR A 485 17.39 29.80 -7.80
CA THR A 485 16.87 28.85 -8.80
C THR A 485 16.59 29.51 -10.15
N ALA A 486 16.42 30.83 -10.22
CA ALA A 486 16.18 31.54 -11.47
C ALA A 486 17.26 31.32 -12.53
N GLY A 487 18.50 31.00 -12.12
CA GLY A 487 19.61 30.64 -12.98
C GLY A 487 19.84 29.14 -13.18
N LYS A 488 19.21 28.28 -12.37
CA LYS A 488 19.42 26.81 -12.38
C LYS A 488 18.17 26.11 -12.92
N LYS A 489 17.96 26.15 -14.24
CA LYS A 489 17.04 25.20 -14.86
C LYS A 489 17.65 23.80 -14.74
N ALA A 490 16.94 22.88 -14.10
CA ALA A 490 17.36 21.48 -14.11
C ALA A 490 17.50 21.03 -15.57
N ALA A 491 18.69 20.53 -15.91
CA ALA A 491 18.95 20.08 -17.26
C ALA A 491 18.07 18.86 -17.59
N PRO A 492 17.34 18.88 -18.72
CA PRO A 492 16.55 17.74 -19.11
C PRO A 492 17.45 16.54 -19.41
N VAL A 493 17.08 15.37 -18.94
CA VAL A 493 17.79 14.10 -19.22
C VAL A 493 17.40 13.54 -20.58
N ILE A 494 16.23 13.92 -21.10
CA ILE A 494 15.76 13.64 -22.48
C ILE A 494 15.22 14.93 -23.08
N SER A 495 15.15 15.01 -24.41
CA SER A 495 14.67 16.22 -25.07
C SER A 495 13.20 16.51 -24.68
N PRO A 496 12.79 17.81 -24.59
CA PRO A 496 11.38 18.17 -24.37
C PRO A 496 10.45 17.58 -25.44
N ARG A 497 10.94 17.46 -26.68
CA ARG A 497 10.20 16.82 -27.78
C ARG A 497 9.93 15.34 -27.48
N THR A 498 10.95 14.59 -27.07
CA THR A 498 10.84 13.17 -26.73
C THR A 498 9.88 12.98 -25.56
N ALA A 499 10.00 13.82 -24.52
CA ALA A 499 9.11 13.80 -23.36
C ALA A 499 7.66 14.06 -23.74
N TYR A 500 7.39 15.07 -24.58
CA TYR A 500 6.05 15.41 -25.06
C TYR A 500 5.43 14.27 -25.88
N LEU A 501 6.17 13.71 -26.83
CA LEU A 501 5.70 12.58 -27.65
C LEU A 501 5.39 11.37 -26.78
N THR A 502 6.28 11.03 -25.83
CA THR A 502 6.08 9.91 -24.91
C THR A 502 4.86 10.14 -24.01
N SER A 503 4.73 11.33 -23.44
CA SER A 503 3.57 11.70 -22.60
C SER A 503 2.25 11.60 -23.37
N THR A 504 2.22 12.08 -24.61
CA THR A 504 1.05 11.99 -25.49
C THR A 504 0.70 10.53 -25.78
N LEU A 505 1.68 9.70 -26.09
CA LEU A 505 1.47 8.28 -26.32
C LEU A 505 0.95 7.55 -25.07
N LEU A 506 1.49 7.87 -23.89
CA LEU A 506 0.99 7.34 -22.62
C LEU A 506 -0.44 7.80 -22.30
N ARG A 507 -0.83 9.00 -22.71
CA ARG A 507 -2.22 9.45 -22.63
C ARG A 507 -3.11 8.60 -23.55
N HIS A 508 -2.68 8.31 -24.77
CA HIS A 508 -3.43 7.44 -25.70
C HIS A 508 -3.57 6.02 -25.14
N VAL A 509 -2.56 5.48 -24.42
CA VAL A 509 -2.68 4.19 -23.72
C VAL A 509 -3.83 4.22 -22.70
N VAL A 510 -4.01 5.32 -21.95
CA VAL A 510 -5.10 5.45 -20.99
C VAL A 510 -6.45 5.65 -21.69
N THR A 511 -6.51 6.51 -22.72
CA THR A 511 -7.77 6.88 -23.37
C THR A 511 -8.31 5.81 -24.31
N HIS A 512 -7.46 5.00 -24.94
CA HIS A 512 -7.85 4.01 -25.96
C HIS A 512 -7.50 2.56 -25.58
N GLY A 513 -6.53 2.36 -24.66
CA GLY A 513 -5.98 1.05 -24.31
C GLY A 513 -6.59 0.41 -23.05
N HIS A 514 -5.76 -0.38 -22.36
CA HIS A 514 -6.14 -1.24 -21.25
C HIS A 514 -6.22 -0.53 -19.87
N ALA A 515 -6.82 0.67 -19.80
CA ALA A 515 -7.01 1.39 -18.52
C ALA A 515 -8.47 1.92 -18.36
N PRO A 516 -9.50 1.06 -18.48
CA PRO A 516 -10.91 1.49 -18.51
C PRO A 516 -11.32 2.19 -17.20
N ALA A 517 -10.82 1.77 -16.05
CA ALA A 517 -11.16 2.36 -14.77
C ALA A 517 -10.73 3.84 -14.66
N ILE A 518 -9.57 4.20 -15.19
CA ILE A 518 -9.08 5.59 -15.19
C ILE A 518 -9.92 6.45 -16.14
N ARG A 519 -10.32 5.90 -17.30
CA ARG A 519 -11.22 6.59 -18.24
C ARG A 519 -12.55 6.97 -17.61
N THR A 520 -13.14 6.05 -16.83
CA THR A 520 -14.43 6.29 -16.16
C THR A 520 -14.34 7.30 -15.04
N ALA A 521 -13.17 7.50 -14.44
CA ALA A 521 -12.94 8.48 -13.38
C ALA A 521 -12.90 9.94 -13.88
N SER A 522 -13.03 10.19 -15.20
CA SER A 522 -12.96 11.53 -15.82
C SER A 522 -11.70 12.33 -15.48
N ILE A 523 -10.61 11.63 -15.18
CA ILE A 523 -9.31 12.22 -14.84
C ILE A 523 -8.42 12.22 -16.09
N MET A 524 -7.86 13.38 -16.42
CA MET A 524 -6.82 13.46 -17.45
C MET A 524 -5.52 12.84 -16.91
N ALA A 525 -5.24 11.62 -17.35
CA ALA A 525 -4.04 10.88 -16.95
C ALA A 525 -3.31 10.31 -18.15
N ALA A 526 -2.03 10.10 -17.98
CA ALA A 526 -1.15 9.33 -18.88
C ALA A 526 -0.51 8.21 -18.06
N GLY A 527 -0.27 7.04 -18.67
CA GLY A 527 0.32 5.94 -17.93
C GLY A 527 0.40 4.64 -18.70
N LYS A 528 0.98 3.64 -18.05
CA LYS A 528 1.16 2.30 -18.63
C LYS A 528 0.92 1.22 -17.60
N THR A 529 0.17 0.21 -17.97
CA THR A 529 0.04 -1.05 -17.23
C THR A 529 1.24 -1.95 -17.48
N GLY A 530 1.60 -2.74 -16.49
CA GLY A 530 2.61 -3.79 -16.58
C GLY A 530 2.07 -5.09 -16.01
N THR A 531 2.36 -6.19 -16.68
CA THR A 531 2.05 -7.54 -16.19
C THR A 531 3.26 -8.41 -16.52
N SER A 532 3.82 -9.05 -15.51
CA SER A 532 4.93 -9.99 -15.70
C SER A 532 4.43 -11.34 -16.18
N SER A 533 5.36 -12.22 -16.56
CA SER A 533 5.08 -13.61 -16.95
C SER A 533 4.23 -14.31 -15.90
N ALA A 534 3.27 -15.10 -16.32
CA ALA A 534 2.29 -15.80 -15.47
C ALA A 534 1.51 -14.87 -14.49
N THR A 535 1.47 -13.58 -14.78
CA THR A 535 0.74 -12.59 -13.94
C THR A 535 1.21 -12.61 -12.46
N MET A 536 2.51 -12.73 -12.24
CA MET A 536 3.10 -12.74 -10.88
C MET A 536 3.20 -11.34 -10.27
N ASP A 537 3.45 -10.34 -11.13
CA ASP A 537 3.52 -8.93 -10.79
C ASP A 537 2.62 -8.14 -11.72
N VAL A 538 1.83 -7.26 -11.17
CA VAL A 538 0.98 -6.34 -11.92
C VAL A 538 1.26 -4.92 -11.49
N TRP A 539 1.46 -4.03 -12.47
CA TRP A 539 1.84 -2.65 -12.28
C TRP A 539 0.90 -1.70 -13.00
N PHE A 540 0.74 -0.53 -12.42
CA PHE A 540 0.33 0.66 -13.16
C PHE A 540 1.24 1.82 -12.77
N ILE A 541 1.83 2.49 -13.75
CA ILE A 541 2.63 3.70 -13.56
C ILE A 541 1.95 4.80 -14.36
N GLY A 542 1.54 5.86 -13.70
CA GLY A 542 0.83 6.94 -14.35
C GLY A 542 1.04 8.29 -13.70
N PHE A 543 0.61 9.32 -14.41
CA PHE A 543 0.65 10.68 -13.94
C PHE A 543 -0.53 11.51 -14.47
N THR A 544 -0.88 12.50 -13.69
CA THR A 544 -1.81 13.59 -14.06
C THR A 544 -1.01 14.88 -14.27
N SER A 545 -1.67 16.00 -14.38
CA SER A 545 -0.99 17.31 -14.40
C SER A 545 -0.24 17.64 -13.10
N ARG A 546 -0.48 16.90 -12.01
CA ARG A 546 0.11 17.16 -10.70
C ARG A 546 0.76 15.93 -10.07
N TRP A 547 0.13 14.78 -10.13
CA TRP A 547 0.51 13.60 -9.36
C TRP A 547 1.21 12.56 -10.23
N MET A 548 2.34 12.04 -9.74
CA MET A 548 2.95 10.79 -10.18
C MET A 548 2.49 9.70 -9.25
N THR A 549 1.96 8.60 -9.78
CA THR A 549 1.50 7.48 -8.94
C THR A 549 1.87 6.16 -9.59
N THR A 550 2.47 5.28 -8.80
CA THR A 550 2.70 3.88 -9.18
C THR A 550 2.00 2.96 -8.20
N THR A 551 1.29 1.98 -8.74
CA THR A 551 0.68 0.89 -7.98
C THR A 551 1.28 -0.43 -8.41
N TRP A 552 1.46 -1.32 -7.45
CA TRP A 552 1.95 -2.69 -7.67
C TRP A 552 1.14 -3.68 -6.84
N VAL A 553 0.88 -4.84 -7.43
CA VAL A 553 0.30 -6.01 -6.76
C VAL A 553 1.10 -7.24 -7.16
N GLY A 554 1.40 -8.09 -6.19
CA GLY A 554 2.14 -9.33 -6.45
C GLY A 554 2.21 -10.27 -5.24
N ASP A 555 2.74 -11.45 -5.46
CA ASP A 555 3.09 -12.39 -4.40
C ASP A 555 4.58 -12.23 -4.06
N ASP A 556 4.89 -12.07 -2.76
CA ASP A 556 6.27 -11.88 -2.30
C ASP A 556 7.19 -13.02 -2.69
N LEU A 557 6.68 -14.24 -2.65
CA LEU A 557 7.43 -15.46 -2.93
C LEU A 557 7.42 -15.84 -4.42
N ARG A 558 6.68 -15.13 -5.26
CA ARG A 558 6.49 -15.45 -6.69
C ARG A 558 6.02 -16.91 -6.93
N GLN A 559 5.22 -17.42 -6.03
CA GLN A 559 4.72 -18.79 -6.10
C GLN A 559 3.28 -18.88 -6.62
N ARG A 560 2.60 -17.71 -6.68
CA ARG A 560 1.17 -17.64 -7.01
C ARG A 560 0.90 -16.62 -8.08
N PRO A 561 0.43 -17.07 -9.25
CA PRO A 561 -0.12 -16.17 -10.23
C PRO A 561 -1.31 -15.41 -9.63
N LEU A 562 -1.39 -14.12 -9.90
CA LEU A 562 -2.56 -13.32 -9.51
C LEU A 562 -3.80 -13.73 -10.31
N GLY A 563 -3.60 -14.38 -11.44
CA GLY A 563 -4.61 -14.99 -12.28
C GLY A 563 -5.50 -14.00 -13.04
N ALA A 564 -5.54 -12.75 -12.63
CA ALA A 564 -6.41 -11.75 -13.21
C ALA A 564 -5.59 -10.69 -13.95
N LYS A 565 -5.82 -10.56 -15.26
CA LYS A 565 -5.22 -9.50 -16.09
C LYS A 565 -5.64 -8.10 -15.68
N ASP A 566 -6.77 -8.00 -14.98
CA ASP A 566 -7.36 -6.77 -14.45
C ASP A 566 -6.93 -6.45 -13.01
N ALA A 567 -6.04 -7.24 -12.39
CA ALA A 567 -5.56 -7.01 -11.03
C ALA A 567 -4.93 -5.60 -10.85
N ALA A 568 -4.32 -5.04 -11.92
CA ALA A 568 -3.82 -3.67 -11.89
C ALA A 568 -4.94 -2.63 -11.70
N PHE A 569 -6.13 -2.89 -12.20
CA PHE A 569 -7.25 -1.95 -12.13
C PHE A 569 -7.90 -1.91 -10.75
N MET A 570 -7.67 -2.89 -9.91
CA MET A 570 -8.29 -2.97 -8.59
C MET A 570 -7.69 -2.02 -7.58
N ILE A 571 -6.47 -1.56 -7.83
CA ILE A 571 -5.75 -0.64 -6.94
C ILE A 571 -5.72 0.79 -7.52
N THR A 572 -5.95 0.95 -8.82
CA THR A 572 -5.87 2.25 -9.49
C THR A 572 -7.14 3.08 -9.46
N VAL A 573 -8.19 2.63 -8.78
CA VAL A 573 -9.47 3.36 -8.71
C VAL A 573 -9.72 3.95 -7.32
#